data_9c13e0d2bb1f7b136b8395e11e90223f
#
_entry.id   9c13e0d2bb1f7b136b8395e11e90223f
#
_cell.length_a   1.000
_cell.length_b   1.000
_cell.length_c   1.000
_cell.angle_alpha   90.00
_cell.angle_beta   90.00
_cell.angle_gamma   90.00
#
_symmetry.space_group_name_H-M   'P 1'
#
loop_
_entity.id
_entity.type
_entity.pdbx_description
1 polymer ?
#
loop_
_entity_poly.entity_id
_entity_poly.type
_entity_poly.pdbx_seq_one_letter_code
_entity_poly.pdbx_strand_id
1 'polypeptide(L)'
;MTKKNVWKNVDYPLEIHSDERGSIADIFYNTKIDHVAIIKSEPNVIRGNHYHKETTQHILITKGSLEYWHKKVKSNKVSEMIIANVGDLISTPPFEIHALKIGSKGNEFIVFSEGTRGGKDYESDTFRVNSIINEL
;
A
#
# COMPACT_ATOMS: atom_id res chain seq x y z
N MET A 1 5.66 8.23 -1.93
CA MET A 1 4.39 7.50 -2.04
C MET A 1 3.63 7.96 -3.26
N THR A 2 3.03 7.05 -3.98
CA THR A 2 2.11 7.35 -5.08
C THR A 2 0.80 6.61 -4.86
N LYS A 3 -0.31 7.20 -5.31
CA LYS A 3 -1.62 6.58 -5.30
C LYS A 3 -2.25 6.70 -6.68
N LYS A 4 -2.78 5.60 -7.21
CA LYS A 4 -3.60 5.60 -8.42
C LYS A 4 -4.76 4.63 -8.23
N ASN A 5 -5.85 4.86 -8.94
CA ASN A 5 -6.95 3.89 -9.01
C ASN A 5 -6.75 3.02 -10.25
N VAL A 6 -6.68 1.71 -10.08
CA VAL A 6 -6.39 0.78 -11.18
C VAL A 6 -7.47 0.78 -12.26
N TRP A 7 -8.69 1.23 -11.92
CA TRP A 7 -9.82 1.29 -12.84
C TRP A 7 -9.96 2.63 -13.57
N LYS A 8 -9.13 3.64 -13.23
CA LYS A 8 -9.29 5.00 -13.75
C LYS A 8 -8.01 5.58 -14.34
N ASN A 9 -6.87 5.34 -13.69
CA ASN A 9 -5.62 6.00 -14.04
C ASN A 9 -4.60 4.95 -14.47
N VAL A 10 -4.49 4.74 -15.76
CA VAL A 10 -3.49 3.82 -16.31
C VAL A 10 -2.53 4.56 -17.22
N ASP A 11 -1.25 4.25 -17.06
CA ASP A 11 -0.18 4.74 -17.90
C ASP A 11 0.38 3.58 -18.72
N TYR A 12 0.71 3.87 -19.99
CA TYR A 12 1.37 2.90 -20.86
C TYR A 12 2.57 2.25 -20.11
N PRO A 13 2.77 0.92 -20.16
CA PRO A 13 2.06 -0.06 -21.01
C PRO A 13 0.82 -0.71 -20.37
N LEU A 14 0.36 -0.26 -19.20
CA LEU A 14 -0.83 -0.78 -18.57
C LEU A 14 -2.09 -0.38 -19.34
N GLU A 15 -3.07 -1.27 -19.36
CA GLU A 15 -4.34 -1.04 -20.07
C GLU A 15 -5.54 -1.40 -19.21
N ILE A 16 -6.66 -0.74 -19.49
CA ILE A 16 -7.98 -1.14 -19.01
C ILE A 16 -8.77 -1.60 -20.24
N HIS A 17 -9.33 -2.78 -20.17
CA HIS A 17 -10.09 -3.37 -21.26
C HIS A 17 -11.50 -3.70 -20.80
N SER A 18 -12.50 -3.23 -21.54
CA SER A 18 -13.90 -3.42 -21.19
C SER A 18 -14.71 -3.92 -22.40
N ASP A 19 -15.58 -4.87 -22.15
CA ASP A 19 -16.55 -5.37 -23.13
C ASP A 19 -17.85 -5.73 -22.40
N GLU A 20 -18.78 -6.39 -23.11
CA GLU A 20 -20.09 -6.78 -22.54
C GLU A 20 -19.98 -7.76 -21.37
N ARG A 21 -18.83 -8.42 -21.18
CA ARG A 21 -18.61 -9.36 -20.06
C ARG A 21 -18.08 -8.68 -18.80
N GLY A 22 -17.55 -7.45 -18.91
CA GLY A 22 -16.97 -6.71 -17.80
C GLY A 22 -15.64 -6.06 -18.17
N SER A 23 -14.79 -5.84 -17.18
CA SER A 23 -13.56 -5.07 -17.34
C SER A 23 -12.35 -5.80 -16.76
N ILE A 24 -11.20 -5.58 -17.39
CA ILE A 24 -9.90 -6.06 -16.94
C ILE A 24 -8.99 -4.84 -16.78
N ALA A 25 -8.36 -4.72 -15.63
CA ALA A 25 -7.36 -3.68 -15.41
C ALA A 25 -6.00 -4.32 -15.15
N ASP A 26 -4.99 -3.92 -15.91
CA ASP A 26 -3.62 -4.32 -15.62
C ASP A 26 -3.14 -3.59 -14.37
N ILE A 27 -2.50 -4.31 -13.46
CA ILE A 27 -1.95 -3.74 -12.24
C ILE A 27 -0.45 -3.52 -12.39
N PHE A 28 0.27 -4.54 -12.87
CA PHE A 28 1.70 -4.49 -13.13
C PHE A 28 2.01 -5.08 -14.50
N TYR A 29 3.05 -4.57 -15.12
CA TYR A 29 3.60 -5.10 -16.36
C TYR A 29 5.11 -5.05 -16.28
N ASN A 30 5.77 -6.18 -16.57
CA ASN A 30 7.23 -6.29 -16.58
C ASN A 30 7.88 -5.78 -15.29
N THR A 31 7.23 -6.03 -14.16
CA THR A 31 7.68 -5.64 -12.82
C THR A 31 8.00 -6.89 -12.03
N LYS A 32 9.18 -6.92 -11.40
CA LYS A 32 9.57 -8.05 -10.58
C LYS A 32 8.88 -7.98 -9.22
N ILE A 33 7.84 -8.79 -9.05
CA ILE A 33 7.15 -8.93 -7.76
C ILE A 33 7.67 -10.20 -7.08
N ASP A 34 8.30 -10.05 -5.94
CA ASP A 34 8.91 -11.15 -5.20
C ASP A 34 7.95 -11.83 -4.21
N HIS A 35 6.94 -11.10 -3.77
CA HIS A 35 6.00 -11.59 -2.76
C HIS A 35 4.63 -10.97 -2.94
N VAL A 36 3.59 -11.80 -2.80
CA VAL A 36 2.19 -11.35 -2.84
C VAL A 36 1.47 -11.95 -1.64
N ALA A 37 0.73 -11.12 -0.92
CA ALA A 37 -0.10 -11.56 0.19
C ALA A 37 -1.44 -10.84 0.19
N ILE A 38 -2.45 -11.47 0.78
CA ILE A 38 -3.74 -10.83 1.03
C ILE A 38 -3.87 -10.62 2.54
N ILE A 39 -4.27 -9.43 2.93
CA ILE A 39 -4.38 -9.05 4.34
C ILE A 39 -5.81 -8.59 4.62
N LYS A 40 -6.44 -9.23 5.59
CA LYS A 40 -7.72 -8.80 6.16
C LYS A 40 -7.45 -8.12 7.49
N SER A 41 -8.11 -7.02 7.73
CA SER A 41 -7.93 -6.26 8.97
C SER A 41 -9.27 -5.95 9.62
N GLU A 42 -9.29 -6.08 10.93
CA GLU A 42 -10.45 -5.73 11.75
C GLU A 42 -10.70 -4.23 11.76
N PRO A 43 -11.93 -3.78 12.07
CA PRO A 43 -12.24 -2.35 12.14
C PRO A 43 -11.31 -1.58 13.06
N ASN A 44 -10.90 -0.41 12.62
CA ASN A 44 -10.17 0.60 13.39
C ASN A 44 -8.78 0.20 13.89
N VAL A 45 -8.24 -0.96 13.51
CA VAL A 45 -6.88 -1.35 13.89
C VAL A 45 -5.85 -0.52 13.13
N ILE A 46 -4.65 -0.43 13.67
CA ILE A 46 -3.53 0.27 13.09
C ILE A 46 -2.45 -0.74 12.73
N ARG A 47 -1.92 -0.63 11.50
CA ARG A 47 -0.78 -1.40 11.02
C ARG A 47 0.33 -0.46 10.60
N GLY A 48 1.54 -0.97 10.53
CA GLY A 48 2.69 -0.22 10.05
C GLY A 48 3.41 0.53 11.16
N ASN A 49 3.57 1.85 11.02
CA ASN A 49 4.50 2.65 11.78
C ASN A 49 5.92 2.12 11.64
N HIS A 50 6.30 1.90 10.37
CA HIS A 50 7.60 1.38 10.02
C HIS A 50 8.00 1.85 8.61
N TYR A 51 9.23 1.54 8.23
CA TYR A 51 9.73 1.76 6.88
C TYR A 51 10.62 0.60 6.46
N HIS A 52 10.89 0.54 5.17
CA HIS A 52 11.80 -0.44 4.57
C HIS A 52 12.97 0.29 3.92
N LYS A 53 14.13 -0.35 3.85
CA LYS A 53 15.31 0.23 3.21
C LYS A 53 15.52 -0.25 1.78
N GLU A 54 15.06 -1.45 1.48
CA GLU A 54 15.26 -2.10 0.18
C GLU A 54 13.98 -2.44 -0.55
N THR A 55 12.88 -2.63 0.19
CA THR A 55 11.60 -3.08 -0.35
C THR A 55 10.75 -1.91 -0.81
N THR A 56 10.22 -2.00 -2.02
CA THR A 56 9.09 -1.20 -2.49
C THR A 56 7.83 -2.02 -2.28
N GLN A 57 6.85 -1.45 -1.61
CA GLN A 57 5.62 -2.13 -1.27
C GLN A 57 4.43 -1.48 -1.95
N HIS A 58 3.58 -2.29 -2.58
CA HIS A 58 2.35 -1.84 -3.20
C HIS A 58 1.18 -2.48 -2.48
N ILE A 59 0.15 -1.71 -2.17
CA ILE A 59 -1.10 -2.25 -1.61
C ILE A 59 -2.27 -1.89 -2.51
N LEU A 60 -3.11 -2.88 -2.82
CA LEU A 60 -4.33 -2.71 -3.60
C LEU A 60 -5.52 -2.98 -2.70
N ILE A 61 -6.35 -1.97 -2.50
CA ILE A 61 -7.55 -2.11 -1.67
C ILE A 61 -8.61 -2.89 -2.44
N THR A 62 -9.06 -4.00 -1.89
CA THR A 62 -10.09 -4.87 -2.48
C THR A 62 -11.44 -4.79 -1.77
N LYS A 63 -11.44 -4.42 -0.48
CA LYS A 63 -12.66 -4.19 0.31
C LYS A 63 -12.41 -3.12 1.35
N GLY A 64 -13.42 -2.29 1.60
CA GLY A 64 -13.36 -1.27 2.63
C GLY A 64 -12.44 -0.10 2.30
N SER A 65 -11.89 0.52 3.32
CA SER A 65 -11.04 1.70 3.18
C SER A 65 -10.00 1.76 4.29
N LEU A 66 -9.05 2.66 4.15
CA LEU A 66 -8.08 2.98 5.19
C LEU A 66 -7.58 4.41 5.05
N GLU A 67 -7.05 4.95 6.14
CA GLU A 67 -6.22 6.14 6.14
C GLU A 67 -4.77 5.69 5.98
N TYR A 68 -4.10 6.22 4.99
CA TYR A 68 -2.68 5.98 4.76
C TYR A 68 -1.89 7.21 5.19
N TRP A 69 -1.10 7.03 6.24
CA TRP A 69 -0.24 8.07 6.80
C TRP A 69 1.19 7.83 6.35
N HIS A 70 1.88 8.89 5.93
CA HIS A 70 3.25 8.75 5.42
C HIS A 70 4.11 9.97 5.72
N LYS A 71 5.39 9.72 5.81
CA LYS A 71 6.41 10.77 5.92
C LYS A 71 7.78 10.16 5.58
N LYS A 72 8.66 10.96 5.00
CA LYS A 72 10.03 10.52 4.73
C LYS A 72 10.80 10.38 6.04
N VAL A 73 11.68 9.36 6.12
CA VAL A 73 12.44 9.03 7.33
C VAL A 73 13.21 10.24 7.89
N LYS A 74 13.83 11.03 7.03
CA LYS A 74 14.65 12.17 7.44
C LYS A 74 13.91 13.51 7.45
N SER A 75 12.59 13.49 7.30
CA SER A 75 11.82 14.73 7.27
C SER A 75 11.51 15.25 8.66
N ASN A 76 11.62 16.57 8.85
CA ASN A 76 11.16 17.25 10.04
C ASN A 76 9.70 17.70 9.95
N LYS A 77 9.06 17.45 8.79
CA LYS A 77 7.65 17.78 8.59
C LYS A 77 6.76 16.77 9.30
N VAL A 78 5.55 17.20 9.65
CA VAL A 78 4.51 16.28 10.13
C VAL A 78 4.11 15.29 9.04
N SER A 79 3.58 14.14 9.43
CA SER A 79 3.07 13.16 8.48
C SER A 79 1.87 13.72 7.70
N GLU A 80 1.70 13.22 6.49
CA GLU A 80 0.55 13.50 5.64
C GLU A 80 -0.37 12.29 5.61
N MET A 81 -1.65 12.51 5.32
CA MET A 81 -2.64 11.45 5.27
C MET A 81 -3.46 11.52 3.98
N ILE A 82 -3.71 10.36 3.40
CA ILE A 82 -4.65 10.19 2.30
C ILE A 82 -5.62 9.08 2.63
N ILE A 83 -6.82 9.14 2.06
CA ILE A 83 -7.82 8.08 2.16
C ILE A 83 -7.66 7.15 0.96
N ALA A 84 -7.61 5.85 1.22
CA ALA A 84 -7.58 4.83 0.19
C ALA A 84 -8.88 4.04 0.19
N ASN A 85 -9.47 3.88 -0.99
CA ASN A 85 -10.72 3.17 -1.23
C ASN A 85 -10.49 2.00 -2.20
N VAL A 86 -11.52 1.19 -2.39
CA VAL A 86 -11.47 0.04 -3.30
C VAL A 86 -10.96 0.46 -4.69
N GLY A 87 -10.00 -0.29 -5.21
CA GLY A 87 -9.35 -0.01 -6.49
C GLY A 87 -8.13 0.89 -6.39
N ASP A 88 -7.88 1.52 -5.25
CA ASP A 88 -6.68 2.33 -5.07
C ASP A 88 -5.46 1.43 -4.85
N LEU A 89 -4.40 1.74 -5.57
CA LEU A 89 -3.08 1.14 -5.45
C LEU A 89 -2.12 2.19 -4.90
N ILE A 90 -1.60 1.93 -3.70
CA ILE A 90 -0.62 2.80 -3.06
C ILE A 90 0.75 2.14 -3.16
N SER A 91 1.72 2.88 -3.70
CA SER A 91 3.10 2.42 -3.83
C SER A 91 4.00 3.20 -2.90
N THR A 92 4.69 2.49 -2.02
CA THR A 92 5.57 3.04 -0.98
C THR A 92 7.01 2.68 -1.28
N PRO A 93 7.87 3.66 -1.62
CA PRO A 93 9.27 3.38 -1.87
C PRO A 93 10.06 3.16 -0.58
N PRO A 94 11.32 2.70 -0.67
CA PRO A 94 12.20 2.65 0.49
C PRO A 94 12.33 4.01 1.19
N PHE A 95 12.62 3.97 2.49
CA PHE A 95 12.85 5.15 3.33
C PHE A 95 11.63 6.07 3.49
N GLU A 96 10.45 5.52 3.31
CA GLU A 96 9.21 6.23 3.61
C GLU A 96 8.46 5.52 4.75
N ILE A 97 8.30 6.21 5.87
CA ILE A 97 7.52 5.71 7.00
C ILE A 97 6.05 5.71 6.59
N HIS A 98 5.36 4.64 6.89
CA HIS A 98 3.94 4.52 6.61
C HIS A 98 3.19 3.85 7.75
N ALA A 99 1.95 4.25 7.91
CA ALA A 99 1.01 3.67 8.86
C ALA A 99 -0.38 3.65 8.24
N LEU A 100 -1.11 2.60 8.54
CA LEU A 100 -2.44 2.36 8.00
C LEU A 100 -3.43 2.30 9.15
N LYS A 101 -4.40 3.20 9.14
CA LYS A 101 -5.54 3.15 10.07
C LYS A 101 -6.74 2.61 9.31
N ILE A 102 -7.14 1.41 9.68
CA ILE A 102 -8.21 0.68 8.99
C ILE A 102 -9.55 1.35 9.25
N GLY A 103 -10.39 1.40 8.23
CA GLY A 103 -11.71 2.01 8.33
C GLY A 103 -12.64 1.31 9.33
N SER A 104 -13.76 1.95 9.65
CA SER A 104 -14.72 1.50 10.67
C SER A 104 -15.41 0.17 10.36
N LYS A 105 -15.32 -0.30 9.13
CA LYS A 105 -15.92 -1.58 8.69
C LYS A 105 -14.87 -2.66 8.42
N GLY A 106 -13.61 -2.41 8.80
CA GLY A 106 -12.50 -3.27 8.41
C GLY A 106 -12.10 -3.07 6.97
N ASN A 107 -11.15 -3.88 6.50
CA ASN A 107 -10.81 -3.88 5.09
C ASN A 107 -10.11 -5.17 4.66
N GLU A 108 -9.83 -5.23 3.35
CA GLU A 108 -9.00 -6.25 2.75
C GLU A 108 -8.13 -5.56 1.69
N PHE A 109 -6.86 -5.91 1.65
CA PHE A 109 -5.98 -5.45 0.57
C PHE A 109 -4.95 -6.52 0.21
N ILE A 110 -4.45 -6.43 -1.01
CA ILE A 110 -3.38 -7.29 -1.51
C ILE A 110 -2.08 -6.50 -1.43
N VAL A 111 -1.04 -7.14 -0.91
CA VAL A 111 0.31 -6.58 -0.86
C VAL A 111 1.14 -7.21 -1.95
N PHE A 112 1.81 -6.37 -2.74
CA PHE A 112 2.81 -6.77 -3.73
C PHE A 112 4.14 -6.16 -3.31
N SER A 113 5.18 -6.97 -3.18
CA SER A 113 6.48 -6.47 -2.73
C SER A 113 7.55 -6.71 -3.79
N GLU A 114 8.30 -5.64 -4.08
CA GLU A 114 9.56 -5.70 -4.83
C GLU A 114 10.69 -5.67 -3.82
N GLY A 115 11.46 -6.73 -3.74
CA GLY A 115 12.49 -6.92 -2.72
C GLY A 115 12.13 -8.05 -1.78
N THR A 116 13.00 -8.33 -0.83
CA THR A 116 12.88 -9.48 0.04
C THR A 116 11.83 -9.28 1.12
N ARG A 117 10.74 -10.03 1.03
CA ARG A 117 9.81 -10.17 2.14
C ARG A 117 9.28 -11.59 2.15
N GLY A 118 9.43 -12.28 3.27
CA GLY A 118 8.89 -13.62 3.47
C GLY A 118 9.92 -14.60 4.00
N GLY A 119 9.43 -15.78 4.42
CA GLY A 119 10.27 -16.83 4.99
C GLY A 119 10.99 -16.39 6.25
N LYS A 120 12.25 -16.79 6.39
CA LYS A 120 13.09 -16.46 7.54
C LYS A 120 13.40 -14.97 7.66
N ASP A 121 13.30 -14.24 6.55
CA ASP A 121 13.70 -12.84 6.47
C ASP A 121 12.52 -11.88 6.51
N TYR A 122 11.36 -12.36 6.96
CA TYR A 122 10.11 -11.60 6.98
C TYR A 122 10.23 -10.19 7.58
N GLU A 123 11.00 -10.03 8.65
CA GLU A 123 11.18 -8.74 9.32
C GLU A 123 12.57 -8.12 9.08
N SER A 124 13.40 -8.73 8.23
CA SER A 124 14.79 -8.29 8.04
C SER A 124 14.93 -6.88 7.48
N ASP A 125 13.94 -6.42 6.71
CA ASP A 125 13.91 -5.07 6.14
C ASP A 125 12.75 -4.24 6.69
N THR A 126 12.39 -4.46 7.95
CA THR A 126 11.32 -3.69 8.61
C THR A 126 11.89 -2.97 9.83
N PHE A 127 11.79 -1.64 9.82
CA PHE A 127 12.33 -0.77 10.86
C PHE A 127 11.19 0.00 11.51
N ARG A 128 10.86 -0.33 12.74
CA ARG A 128 9.73 0.23 13.48
C ARG A 128 10.07 1.59 14.06
N VAL A 129 9.09 2.48 14.06
CA VAL A 129 9.19 3.83 14.60
C VAL A 129 7.99 4.12 15.49
N ASN A 130 8.06 5.22 16.24
CA ASN A 130 6.92 5.73 16.99
C ASN A 130 5.78 6.12 16.04
N SER A 131 4.56 6.10 16.53
CA SER A 131 3.39 6.40 15.70
C SER A 131 3.52 7.74 14.99
N ILE A 132 3.25 7.72 13.69
CA ILE A 132 3.16 8.92 12.85
C ILE A 132 1.72 9.36 12.62
N ILE A 133 0.75 8.66 13.21
CA ILE A 133 -0.65 9.02 13.10
C ILE A 133 -0.90 10.19 14.05
N ASN A 134 -1.21 11.35 13.48
CA ASN A 134 -1.53 12.54 14.23
C ASN A 134 -3.03 12.58 14.48
N GLU A 135 -3.43 12.38 15.72
CA GLU A 135 -4.81 12.60 16.13
C GLU A 135 -5.02 14.12 16.26
N LEU A 136 -5.92 14.63 15.44
CA LEU A 136 -6.33 16.03 15.52
C LEU A 136 -7.48 16.17 16.50
#